data_3b568d736ccfc76ca5812ba16819e28d
#
_entry.id   3b568d736ccfc76ca5812ba16819e28d
#
_cell.length_a   1.000
_cell.length_b   1.000
_cell.length_c   1.000
_cell.angle_alpha   90.00
_cell.angle_beta   90.00
_cell.angle_gamma   90.00
#
_symmetry.space_group_name_H-M   'P 1'
#
loop_
_entity.id
_entity.type
_entity.pdbx_description
1 polymer ?
#
loop_
_entity_poly.entity_id
_entity_poly.type
_entity_poly.pdbx_seq_one_letter_code
_entity_poly.pdbx_strand_id
1 'polypeptide(L)'
;MLDKVWWTHIIKAHKFEEDIVKAAAEGKSVLLSLPENVPWKNTLLDMVEEQLKQENYKNAFEYVDCPEEEPGLFLLNNYCRREKRSSYRYGISYAEFLGKCQDIVLNDRYIWVHDIPQDRCEEWLNFVAEYNNNVKDKTPAIFILEVHGFYGRSPKGIQKLVFDQAITAYDRFAFCALAASDSNTCREYLRPYLAELVSTVCRDDIELCAACIQKGVRFLKDPKNTLKQIISTEYRSDGERYSYLRLDDLRSLIWETQLKAVFPVIERYRSYFIKKYSSYIQKALPLSNPNGQDIISPEDVEIGMLVYLVGNGNITLADSSEYPELERFRDARNNLAHLNILEPEGVELILKRAETL
;
A
#
# COMPACT_ATOMS: atom_id res chain seq x y z
N MET A 1 9.36 5.47 -11.80
CA MET A 1 9.95 4.12 -11.57
C MET A 1 9.17 3.34 -10.52
N LEU A 2 8.96 3.85 -9.28
CA LEU A 2 8.18 3.17 -8.23
C LEU A 2 6.68 3.12 -8.53
N ASP A 3 6.15 4.09 -9.24
CA ASP A 3 4.81 4.12 -9.83
C ASP A 3 4.53 2.87 -10.68
N LYS A 4 5.45 2.54 -11.58
CA LYS A 4 5.35 1.32 -12.40
C LYS A 4 5.44 0.06 -11.54
N VAL A 5 6.29 0.02 -10.52
CA VAL A 5 6.36 -1.12 -9.59
C VAL A 5 4.99 -1.34 -8.94
N TRP A 6 4.33 -0.28 -8.48
CA TRP A 6 3.00 -0.38 -7.88
C TRP A 6 1.97 -0.94 -8.86
N TRP A 7 1.81 -0.33 -10.02
CA TRP A 7 0.74 -0.69 -10.95
C TRP A 7 1.01 -1.94 -11.80
N THR A 8 2.28 -2.39 -11.93
CA THR A 8 2.62 -3.57 -12.75
C THR A 8 3.08 -4.79 -11.96
N HIS A 9 3.66 -4.61 -10.76
CA HIS A 9 4.24 -5.73 -9.99
C HIS A 9 3.42 -6.09 -8.74
N ILE A 10 2.56 -5.19 -8.25
CA ILE A 10 1.66 -5.50 -7.14
C ILE A 10 0.37 -6.11 -7.70
N ILE A 11 0.21 -7.40 -7.49
CA ILE A 11 -0.82 -8.23 -8.13
C ILE A 11 -2.22 -7.62 -8.05
N LYS A 12 -2.60 -7.12 -6.87
CA LYS A 12 -3.94 -6.56 -6.68
C LYS A 12 -4.12 -5.19 -7.31
N ALA A 13 -3.08 -4.35 -7.31
CA ALA A 13 -3.11 -3.06 -7.98
C ALA A 13 -3.20 -3.25 -9.51
N HIS A 14 -2.38 -4.14 -10.05
CA HIS A 14 -2.43 -4.49 -11.48
C HIS A 14 -3.80 -5.07 -11.87
N LYS A 15 -4.32 -6.00 -11.06
CA LYS A 15 -5.64 -6.57 -11.31
C LYS A 15 -6.75 -5.53 -11.26
N PHE A 16 -6.67 -4.55 -10.36
CA PHE A 16 -7.65 -3.46 -10.29
C PHE A 16 -7.66 -2.64 -11.59
N GLU A 17 -6.50 -2.33 -12.13
CA GLU A 17 -6.32 -1.67 -13.41
C GLU A 17 -6.86 -2.54 -14.57
N GLU A 18 -6.51 -3.83 -14.64
CA GLU A 18 -7.04 -4.79 -15.63
C GLU A 18 -8.57 -4.90 -15.55
N ASP A 19 -9.16 -4.90 -14.35
CA ASP A 19 -10.62 -4.98 -14.18
C ASP A 19 -11.34 -3.73 -14.74
N ILE A 20 -10.72 -2.54 -14.69
CA ILE A 20 -11.23 -1.33 -15.33
C ILE A 20 -11.22 -1.51 -16.84
N VAL A 21 -10.07 -1.88 -17.41
CA VAL A 21 -9.89 -2.08 -18.86
C VAL A 21 -10.85 -3.13 -19.37
N LYS A 22 -10.92 -4.28 -18.71
CA LYS A 22 -11.79 -5.39 -19.10
C LYS A 22 -13.26 -4.97 -19.12
N ALA A 23 -13.73 -4.29 -18.08
CA ALA A 23 -15.12 -3.85 -18.02
C ALA A 23 -15.43 -2.88 -19.17
N ALA A 24 -14.58 -1.90 -19.40
CA ALA A 24 -14.76 -0.92 -20.47
C ALA A 24 -14.66 -1.57 -21.87
N ALA A 25 -13.72 -2.48 -22.10
CA ALA A 25 -13.56 -3.22 -23.35
C ALA A 25 -14.77 -4.13 -23.64
N GLU A 26 -15.41 -4.70 -22.61
CA GLU A 26 -16.65 -5.46 -22.71
C GLU A 26 -17.90 -4.57 -22.97
N GLY A 27 -17.73 -3.26 -23.12
CA GLY A 27 -18.82 -2.31 -23.34
C GLY A 27 -19.63 -1.95 -22.09
N LYS A 28 -19.09 -2.20 -20.90
CA LYS A 28 -19.72 -1.86 -19.62
C LYS A 28 -19.17 -0.53 -19.09
N SER A 29 -20.07 0.37 -18.70
CA SER A 29 -19.67 1.54 -17.93
C SER A 29 -19.24 1.13 -16.53
N VAL A 30 -18.32 1.90 -15.93
CA VAL A 30 -17.66 1.56 -14.66
C VAL A 30 -17.89 2.68 -13.65
N LEU A 31 -18.19 2.32 -12.41
CA LEU A 31 -18.13 3.21 -11.25
C LEU A 31 -16.88 2.88 -10.44
N LEU A 32 -15.94 3.82 -10.40
CA LEU A 32 -14.73 3.73 -9.60
C LEU A 32 -14.92 4.44 -8.26
N SER A 33 -14.82 3.72 -7.18
CA SER A 33 -14.76 4.27 -5.82
C SER A 33 -13.29 4.28 -5.38
N LEU A 34 -12.68 5.45 -5.37
CA LEU A 34 -11.26 5.66 -5.11
C LEU A 34 -11.06 6.36 -3.75
N PRO A 35 -9.94 6.11 -3.03
CA PRO A 35 -9.55 6.94 -1.91
C PRO A 35 -9.13 8.35 -2.37
N GLU A 36 -9.07 9.30 -1.45
CA GLU A 36 -8.56 10.65 -1.77
C GLU A 36 -7.12 10.61 -2.31
N ASN A 37 -6.33 9.66 -1.83
CA ASN A 37 -4.90 9.53 -2.16
C ASN A 37 -4.64 8.27 -2.99
N VAL A 38 -5.07 8.25 -4.25
CA VAL A 38 -4.71 7.18 -5.19
C VAL A 38 -3.22 7.27 -5.51
N PRO A 39 -2.44 6.18 -5.32
CA PRO A 39 -1.02 6.20 -5.64
C PRO A 39 -0.79 6.40 -7.14
N TRP A 40 -0.04 7.45 -7.51
CA TRP A 40 0.31 7.74 -8.91
C TRP A 40 -0.89 7.63 -9.86
N LYS A 41 -1.94 8.38 -9.58
CA LYS A 41 -3.20 8.38 -10.34
C LYS A 41 -2.97 8.57 -11.85
N ASN A 42 -2.06 9.47 -12.23
CA ASN A 42 -1.75 9.71 -13.64
C ASN A 42 -1.18 8.47 -14.34
N THR A 43 -0.34 7.67 -13.63
CA THR A 43 0.17 6.41 -14.18
C THR A 43 -0.95 5.39 -14.40
N LEU A 44 -1.92 5.30 -13.48
CA LEU A 44 -3.11 4.45 -13.68
C LEU A 44 -3.90 4.88 -14.92
N LEU A 45 -4.13 6.18 -15.09
CA LEU A 45 -4.85 6.74 -16.23
C LEU A 45 -4.15 6.42 -17.56
N ASP A 46 -2.84 6.69 -17.62
CA ASP A 46 -2.02 6.42 -18.81
C ASP A 46 -2.07 4.94 -19.19
N MET A 47 -1.98 4.03 -18.20
CA MET A 47 -2.04 2.59 -18.43
C MET A 47 -3.40 2.14 -18.95
N VAL A 48 -4.49 2.61 -18.33
CA VAL A 48 -5.86 2.28 -18.77
C VAL A 48 -6.12 2.81 -20.19
N GLU A 49 -5.70 4.06 -20.45
CA GLU A 49 -5.84 4.65 -21.79
C GLU A 49 -5.06 3.86 -22.84
N GLU A 50 -3.80 3.50 -22.55
CA GLU A 50 -2.94 2.74 -23.46
C GLU A 50 -3.56 1.38 -23.79
N GLN A 51 -4.03 0.64 -22.79
CA GLN A 51 -4.63 -0.68 -22.99
C GLN A 51 -5.97 -0.60 -23.73
N LEU A 52 -6.83 0.36 -23.40
CA LEU A 52 -8.10 0.54 -24.10
C LEU A 52 -7.89 0.92 -25.57
N LYS A 53 -6.86 1.71 -25.90
CA LYS A 53 -6.46 2.01 -27.28
C LYS A 53 -5.92 0.78 -28.02
N GLN A 54 -5.25 -0.14 -27.34
CA GLN A 54 -4.81 -1.39 -27.92
C GLN A 54 -5.98 -2.33 -28.23
N GLU A 55 -6.97 -2.41 -27.33
CA GLU A 55 -8.18 -3.21 -27.51
C GLU A 55 -9.07 -2.66 -28.64
N ASN A 56 -9.23 -1.35 -28.70
CA ASN A 56 -10.03 -0.68 -29.73
C ASN A 56 -9.43 0.67 -30.15
N TYR A 57 -8.56 0.63 -31.15
CA TYR A 57 -7.85 1.82 -31.66
C TYR A 57 -8.76 2.89 -32.28
N LYS A 58 -10.05 2.56 -32.58
CA LYS A 58 -11.02 3.51 -33.13
C LYS A 58 -11.65 4.39 -32.06
N ASN A 59 -11.74 3.91 -30.84
CA ASN A 59 -12.33 4.67 -29.76
C ASN A 59 -11.37 5.74 -29.25
N ALA A 60 -11.84 6.97 -29.18
CA ALA A 60 -11.11 8.04 -28.51
C ALA A 60 -11.24 7.90 -26.99
N PHE A 61 -10.18 8.23 -26.25
CA PHE A 61 -10.23 8.35 -24.80
C PHE A 61 -10.32 9.82 -24.41
N GLU A 62 -11.28 10.15 -23.56
CA GLU A 62 -11.54 11.51 -23.08
C GLU A 62 -11.48 11.51 -21.54
N TYR A 63 -10.68 12.42 -21.00
CA TYR A 63 -10.58 12.66 -19.56
C TYR A 63 -11.23 14.00 -19.25
N VAL A 64 -12.29 13.98 -18.45
CA VAL A 64 -13.18 15.13 -18.27
C VAL A 64 -13.36 15.42 -16.79
N ASP A 65 -13.11 16.67 -16.38
CA ASP A 65 -13.50 17.17 -15.06
C ASP A 65 -15.02 17.12 -14.91
N CYS A 66 -15.51 16.72 -13.73
CA CYS A 66 -16.95 16.71 -13.48
C CYS A 66 -17.54 18.12 -13.72
N PRO A 67 -18.39 18.30 -14.75
CA PRO A 67 -18.93 19.62 -15.06
C PRO A 67 -19.93 20.06 -13.99
N GLU A 68 -20.11 21.36 -13.82
CA GLU A 68 -21.16 21.92 -12.94
C GLU A 68 -22.57 21.71 -13.52
N GLU A 69 -22.68 21.60 -14.84
CA GLU A 69 -23.94 21.37 -15.55
C GLU A 69 -24.45 19.95 -15.32
N GLU A 70 -25.77 19.74 -15.58
CA GLU A 70 -26.36 18.41 -15.64
C GLU A 70 -25.62 17.53 -16.67
N PRO A 71 -25.33 16.24 -16.37
CA PRO A 71 -24.55 15.35 -17.23
C PRO A 71 -25.02 15.32 -18.68
N GLY A 72 -26.35 15.21 -18.88
CA GLY A 72 -26.94 15.12 -20.19
C GLY A 72 -26.82 16.41 -20.99
N LEU A 73 -26.96 17.57 -20.35
CA LEU A 73 -26.80 18.88 -20.99
C LEU A 73 -25.36 19.11 -21.42
N PHE A 74 -24.40 18.80 -20.52
CA PHE A 74 -22.97 18.87 -20.81
C PHE A 74 -22.61 18.02 -22.04
N LEU A 75 -23.05 16.75 -22.07
CA LEU A 75 -22.73 15.83 -23.15
C LEU A 75 -23.40 16.25 -24.45
N LEU A 76 -24.63 16.76 -24.39
CA LEU A 76 -25.32 17.30 -25.56
C LEU A 76 -24.56 18.49 -26.17
N ASN A 77 -24.07 19.39 -25.34
CA ASN A 77 -23.36 20.59 -25.76
C ASN A 77 -21.97 20.29 -26.35
N ASN A 78 -21.23 19.35 -25.77
CA ASN A 78 -19.85 19.10 -26.14
C ASN A 78 -19.67 17.96 -27.14
N TYR A 79 -20.56 16.95 -27.16
CA TYR A 79 -20.41 15.73 -27.95
C TYR A 79 -21.51 15.50 -28.97
N CYS A 80 -22.40 16.50 -29.19
CA CYS A 80 -23.41 16.43 -30.20
C CYS A 80 -23.29 17.64 -31.15
N ARG A 81 -23.15 17.38 -32.45
CA ARG A 81 -23.05 18.43 -33.46
C ARG A 81 -24.30 19.29 -33.46
N ARG A 82 -24.16 20.57 -33.86
CA ARG A 82 -25.25 21.55 -33.85
C ARG A 82 -26.49 21.09 -34.58
N GLU A 83 -26.32 20.42 -35.74
CA GLU A 83 -27.42 19.91 -36.57
C GLU A 83 -28.23 18.82 -35.83
N LYS A 84 -27.55 17.90 -35.16
CA LYS A 84 -28.20 16.83 -34.37
C LYS A 84 -28.82 17.41 -33.09
N ARG A 85 -28.10 18.31 -32.39
CA ARG A 85 -28.57 18.97 -31.17
C ARG A 85 -29.88 19.76 -31.40
N SER A 86 -30.04 20.41 -32.56
CA SER A 86 -31.28 21.14 -32.91
C SER A 86 -32.51 20.21 -33.06
N SER A 87 -32.33 18.90 -33.18
CA SER A 87 -33.39 17.90 -33.20
C SER A 87 -33.86 17.43 -31.82
N TYR A 88 -33.19 17.83 -30.76
CA TYR A 88 -33.64 17.57 -29.39
C TYR A 88 -35.00 18.21 -29.13
N ARG A 89 -35.92 17.48 -28.51
CA ARG A 89 -37.26 17.94 -28.18
C ARG A 89 -37.50 17.92 -26.68
N TYR A 90 -38.12 18.97 -26.20
CA TYR A 90 -38.58 19.02 -24.82
C TYR A 90 -39.58 17.87 -24.56
N GLY A 91 -39.43 17.17 -23.45
CA GLY A 91 -40.29 16.03 -23.06
C GLY A 91 -39.65 14.64 -23.17
N ILE A 92 -38.42 14.55 -23.71
CA ILE A 92 -37.56 13.35 -23.59
C ILE A 92 -36.31 13.70 -22.81
N SER A 93 -35.74 12.73 -22.09
CA SER A 93 -34.51 12.97 -21.35
C SER A 93 -33.30 13.12 -22.28
N TYR A 94 -32.23 13.79 -21.81
CA TYR A 94 -31.00 13.86 -22.57
C TYR A 94 -30.39 12.47 -22.78
N ALA A 95 -30.46 11.59 -21.77
CA ALA A 95 -29.98 10.22 -21.87
C ALA A 95 -30.69 9.41 -22.95
N GLU A 96 -32.02 9.50 -23.00
CA GLU A 96 -32.82 8.87 -24.04
C GLU A 96 -32.50 9.43 -25.45
N PHE A 97 -32.38 10.75 -25.56
CA PHE A 97 -32.04 11.39 -26.83
C PHE A 97 -30.68 10.97 -27.33
N LEU A 98 -29.64 11.11 -26.49
CA LEU A 98 -28.24 10.77 -26.84
C LEU A 98 -28.09 9.28 -27.15
N GLY A 99 -28.74 8.39 -26.38
CA GLY A 99 -28.68 6.94 -26.58
C GLY A 99 -29.35 6.50 -27.92
N LYS A 100 -30.37 7.24 -28.40
CA LYS A 100 -31.03 6.94 -29.67
C LYS A 100 -30.34 7.59 -30.87
N CYS A 101 -29.47 8.57 -30.67
CA CYS A 101 -28.74 9.23 -31.74
C CYS A 101 -27.62 8.32 -32.27
N GLN A 102 -27.52 8.28 -33.60
CA GLN A 102 -26.39 7.63 -34.29
C GLN A 102 -25.47 8.69 -34.89
N ASP A 103 -24.23 8.31 -35.15
CA ASP A 103 -23.21 9.15 -35.79
C ASP A 103 -22.99 10.50 -35.10
N ILE A 104 -23.05 10.51 -33.77
CA ILE A 104 -22.69 11.70 -32.97
C ILE A 104 -21.25 11.58 -32.43
N VAL A 105 -20.67 12.72 -32.05
CA VAL A 105 -19.28 12.78 -31.55
C VAL A 105 -19.10 11.99 -30.26
N LEU A 106 -20.19 11.79 -29.50
CA LEU A 106 -20.19 11.00 -28.27
C LEU A 106 -19.85 9.51 -28.51
N ASN A 107 -20.24 8.97 -29.68
CA ASN A 107 -20.00 7.56 -30.00
C ASN A 107 -18.50 7.29 -30.22
N ASP A 108 -18.10 6.04 -30.17
CA ASP A 108 -16.69 5.61 -30.27
C ASP A 108 -15.78 6.28 -29.24
N ARG A 109 -16.23 6.39 -27.99
CA ARG A 109 -15.46 7.03 -26.91
C ARG A 109 -15.50 6.26 -25.60
N TYR A 110 -14.36 6.31 -24.91
CA TYR A 110 -14.26 6.08 -23.48
C TYR A 110 -14.20 7.45 -22.80
N ILE A 111 -15.16 7.75 -21.93
CA ILE A 111 -15.23 9.02 -21.23
C ILE A 111 -15.01 8.77 -19.74
N TRP A 112 -13.83 9.18 -19.25
CA TRP A 112 -13.52 9.16 -17.84
C TRP A 112 -13.90 10.50 -17.23
N VAL A 113 -14.95 10.49 -16.41
CA VAL A 113 -15.37 11.65 -15.64
C VAL A 113 -14.77 11.52 -14.27
N HIS A 114 -13.84 12.41 -13.95
CA HIS A 114 -13.14 12.37 -12.68
C HIS A 114 -13.68 13.39 -11.67
N ASP A 115 -13.36 13.16 -10.38
CA ASP A 115 -13.72 14.02 -9.26
C ASP A 115 -15.21 14.31 -9.14
N ILE A 116 -16.05 13.31 -9.39
CA ILE A 116 -17.50 13.45 -9.24
C ILE A 116 -17.82 13.61 -7.74
N PRO A 117 -18.42 14.75 -7.32
CA PRO A 117 -18.87 14.94 -5.96
C PRO A 117 -19.90 13.87 -5.54
N GLN A 118 -19.87 13.43 -4.27
CA GLN A 118 -20.76 12.36 -3.81
C GLN A 118 -22.26 12.68 -3.98
N ASP A 119 -22.65 13.93 -3.80
CA ASP A 119 -24.01 14.43 -3.99
C ASP A 119 -24.46 14.41 -5.45
N ARG A 120 -23.54 14.47 -6.41
CA ARG A 120 -23.81 14.40 -7.85
C ARG A 120 -23.65 13.00 -8.46
N CYS A 121 -23.12 12.06 -7.70
CA CYS A 121 -22.87 10.70 -8.18
C CYS A 121 -24.16 10.01 -8.66
N GLU A 122 -25.27 10.17 -7.94
CA GLU A 122 -26.55 9.58 -8.31
C GLU A 122 -27.08 10.15 -9.66
N GLU A 123 -26.87 11.43 -9.91
CA GLU A 123 -27.23 12.08 -11.16
C GLU A 123 -26.48 11.45 -12.36
N TRP A 124 -25.16 11.28 -12.26
CA TRP A 124 -24.36 10.63 -13.28
C TRP A 124 -24.73 9.15 -13.49
N LEU A 125 -24.94 8.41 -12.40
CA LEU A 125 -25.32 7.00 -12.48
C LEU A 125 -26.68 6.80 -13.13
N ASN A 126 -27.65 7.64 -12.81
CA ASN A 126 -28.97 7.60 -13.42
C ASN A 126 -28.90 7.94 -14.90
N PHE A 127 -28.14 8.99 -15.27
CA PHE A 127 -27.92 9.34 -16.68
C PHE A 127 -27.29 8.17 -17.45
N VAL A 128 -26.19 7.59 -16.96
CA VAL A 128 -25.50 6.49 -17.66
C VAL A 128 -26.37 5.24 -17.74
N ALA A 129 -27.13 4.90 -16.70
CA ALA A 129 -28.03 3.75 -16.71
C ALA A 129 -29.15 3.93 -17.75
N GLU A 130 -29.73 5.12 -17.81
CA GLU A 130 -30.78 5.44 -18.80
C GLU A 130 -30.21 5.49 -20.23
N TYR A 131 -29.04 6.10 -20.43
CA TYR A 131 -28.30 6.11 -21.69
C TYR A 131 -28.08 4.69 -22.20
N ASN A 132 -27.50 3.81 -21.39
CA ASN A 132 -27.22 2.41 -21.73
C ASN A 132 -28.49 1.63 -22.13
N ASN A 133 -29.63 1.90 -21.47
CA ASN A 133 -30.92 1.27 -21.82
C ASN A 133 -31.48 1.74 -23.16
N ASN A 134 -31.09 2.91 -23.65
CA ASN A 134 -31.61 3.52 -24.87
C ASN A 134 -30.65 3.43 -26.06
N VAL A 135 -29.44 2.91 -25.86
CA VAL A 135 -28.43 2.81 -26.91
C VAL A 135 -28.90 2.02 -28.11
N LYS A 136 -28.78 2.62 -29.29
CA LYS A 136 -29.06 2.01 -30.62
C LYS A 136 -27.81 1.93 -31.50
N ASP A 137 -26.77 2.67 -31.17
CA ASP A 137 -25.51 2.61 -31.90
C ASP A 137 -24.75 1.33 -31.58
N LYS A 138 -23.91 0.88 -32.52
CA LYS A 138 -23.06 -0.31 -32.33
C LYS A 138 -21.85 -0.03 -31.43
N THR A 139 -21.45 1.23 -31.39
CA THR A 139 -20.26 1.69 -30.65
C THR A 139 -20.60 2.89 -29.74
N PRO A 140 -21.43 2.65 -28.70
CA PRO A 140 -21.82 3.71 -27.78
C PRO A 140 -20.62 4.20 -26.94
N ALA A 141 -20.80 5.40 -26.35
CA ALA A 141 -19.84 5.85 -25.33
C ALA A 141 -19.85 4.92 -24.11
N ILE A 142 -18.67 4.67 -23.58
CA ILE A 142 -18.48 3.93 -22.33
C ILE A 142 -17.98 4.92 -21.28
N PHE A 143 -18.69 4.98 -20.16
CA PHE A 143 -18.39 5.93 -19.09
C PHE A 143 -17.59 5.26 -17.98
N ILE A 144 -16.52 5.90 -17.55
CA ILE A 144 -15.76 5.56 -16.34
C ILE A 144 -16.01 6.70 -15.37
N LEU A 145 -16.84 6.46 -14.35
CA LEU A 145 -17.28 7.46 -13.38
C LEU A 145 -16.42 7.33 -12.11
N GLU A 146 -15.65 8.34 -11.80
CA GLU A 146 -14.76 8.35 -10.64
C GLU A 146 -15.37 9.16 -9.50
N VAL A 147 -15.48 8.51 -8.32
CA VAL A 147 -15.92 9.16 -7.08
C VAL A 147 -14.90 8.91 -5.99
N HIS A 148 -14.67 9.90 -5.15
CA HIS A 148 -13.84 9.75 -3.95
C HIS A 148 -14.65 9.24 -2.77
N GLY A 149 -14.06 8.29 -2.01
CA GLY A 149 -14.72 7.61 -0.91
C GLY A 149 -15.66 6.48 -1.35
N PHE A 150 -16.42 5.95 -0.38
CA PHE A 150 -17.31 4.81 -0.64
C PHE A 150 -18.69 5.27 -1.12
N TYR A 151 -19.11 4.78 -2.28
CA TYR A 151 -20.46 4.92 -2.78
C TYR A 151 -21.15 3.55 -2.84
N GLY A 152 -22.26 3.39 -2.11
CA GLY A 152 -22.89 2.08 -1.86
C GLY A 152 -23.67 1.50 -3.06
N ARG A 153 -24.25 2.35 -3.90
CA ARG A 153 -25.16 1.96 -4.97
C ARG A 153 -24.47 1.84 -6.32
N SER A 154 -24.90 0.88 -7.13
CA SER A 154 -24.56 0.81 -8.55
C SER A 154 -25.76 0.31 -9.32
N PRO A 155 -26.29 1.04 -10.30
CA PRO A 155 -27.37 0.57 -11.16
C PRO A 155 -26.98 -0.68 -11.94
N LYS A 156 -28.00 -1.45 -12.36
CA LYS A 156 -27.78 -2.59 -13.24
C LYS A 156 -27.12 -2.14 -14.55
N GLY A 157 -26.05 -2.82 -14.96
CA GLY A 157 -25.31 -2.49 -16.19
C GLY A 157 -24.10 -1.56 -15.98
N ILE A 158 -23.85 -1.08 -14.76
CA ILE A 158 -22.63 -0.35 -14.39
C ILE A 158 -21.82 -1.22 -13.45
N GLN A 159 -20.59 -1.54 -13.84
CA GLN A 159 -19.69 -2.34 -13.00
C GLN A 159 -19.07 -1.45 -11.92
N LYS A 160 -19.20 -1.87 -10.66
CA LYS A 160 -18.60 -1.14 -9.53
C LYS A 160 -17.27 -1.77 -9.17
N LEU A 161 -16.24 -0.94 -9.09
CA LEU A 161 -14.90 -1.30 -8.60
C LEU A 161 -14.53 -0.39 -7.43
N VAL A 162 -14.07 -0.98 -6.32
CA VAL A 162 -13.75 -0.26 -5.08
C VAL A 162 -12.29 -0.52 -4.74
N PHE A 163 -11.46 0.52 -4.82
CA PHE A 163 -10.01 0.42 -4.62
C PHE A 163 -9.65 -0.17 -3.25
N ASP A 164 -10.20 0.37 -2.16
CA ASP A 164 -9.87 -0.07 -0.80
C ASP A 164 -10.30 -1.50 -0.48
N GLN A 165 -11.25 -2.07 -1.24
CA GLN A 165 -11.62 -3.48 -1.13
C GLN A 165 -10.71 -4.39 -1.96
N ALA A 166 -10.09 -3.86 -3.01
CA ALA A 166 -9.16 -4.59 -3.87
C ALA A 166 -7.77 -4.70 -3.25
N ILE A 167 -7.26 -3.60 -2.65
CA ILE A 167 -5.90 -3.49 -2.13
C ILE A 167 -5.83 -3.83 -0.65
N THR A 168 -4.93 -4.75 -0.30
CA THR A 168 -4.75 -5.25 1.07
C THR A 168 -3.48 -4.71 1.73
N ALA A 169 -3.35 -4.89 3.05
CA ALA A 169 -2.11 -4.58 3.76
C ALA A 169 -0.91 -5.40 3.25
N TYR A 170 -1.15 -6.62 2.77
CA TYR A 170 -0.09 -7.45 2.18
C TYR A 170 0.43 -6.88 0.86
N ASP A 171 -0.45 -6.31 0.02
CA ASP A 171 -0.05 -5.67 -1.23
C ASP A 171 0.84 -4.44 -0.96
N ARG A 172 0.48 -3.66 0.06
CA ARG A 172 1.26 -2.50 0.51
C ARG A 172 2.63 -2.91 1.04
N PHE A 173 2.68 -3.97 1.87
CA PHE A 173 3.95 -4.53 2.35
C PHE A 173 4.80 -5.07 1.19
N ALA A 174 4.20 -5.79 0.24
CA ALA A 174 4.90 -6.31 -0.94
C ALA A 174 5.54 -5.18 -1.77
N PHE A 175 4.81 -4.07 -1.94
CA PHE A 175 5.38 -2.87 -2.57
C PHE A 175 6.60 -2.34 -1.81
N CYS A 176 6.47 -2.18 -0.47
CA CYS A 176 7.59 -1.71 0.34
C CYS A 176 8.81 -2.64 0.26
N ALA A 177 8.58 -3.96 0.22
CA ALA A 177 9.65 -4.96 0.09
C ALA A 177 10.36 -4.87 -1.27
N LEU A 178 9.60 -4.75 -2.36
CA LEU A 178 10.17 -4.57 -3.70
C LEU A 178 10.94 -3.25 -3.81
N ALA A 179 10.34 -2.15 -3.36
CA ALA A 179 10.97 -0.83 -3.39
C ALA A 179 12.25 -0.77 -2.54
N ALA A 180 12.28 -1.44 -1.38
CA ALA A 180 13.46 -1.53 -0.54
C ALA A 180 14.54 -2.41 -1.15
N SER A 181 14.18 -3.48 -1.87
CA SER A 181 15.13 -4.37 -2.55
C SER A 181 15.91 -3.66 -3.65
N ASP A 182 15.25 -2.78 -4.40
CA ASP A 182 15.88 -1.99 -5.47
C ASP A 182 16.64 -0.77 -4.94
N SER A 183 16.47 -0.45 -3.65
CA SER A 183 17.08 0.74 -3.07
C SER A 183 18.53 0.50 -2.66
N ASN A 184 19.40 1.41 -3.06
CA ASN A 184 20.80 1.47 -2.62
C ASN A 184 21.00 2.37 -1.38
N THR A 185 19.90 2.77 -0.72
CA THR A 185 19.93 3.74 0.39
C THR A 185 20.20 3.10 1.75
N CYS A 186 20.18 1.76 1.84
CA CYS A 186 20.56 1.02 3.04
C CYS A 186 21.25 -0.31 2.69
N ARG A 187 21.93 -0.91 3.67
CA ARG A 187 22.57 -2.22 3.54
C ARG A 187 21.54 -3.33 3.37
N GLU A 188 21.90 -4.38 2.66
CA GLU A 188 21.00 -5.47 2.30
C GLU A 188 20.25 -6.09 3.49
N TYR A 189 20.97 -6.40 4.56
CA TYR A 189 20.37 -6.97 5.77
C TYR A 189 19.39 -6.04 6.51
N LEU A 190 19.38 -4.74 6.20
CA LEU A 190 18.43 -3.76 6.76
C LEU A 190 17.18 -3.57 5.89
N ARG A 191 17.21 -3.98 4.61
CA ARG A 191 16.10 -3.79 3.68
C ARG A 191 14.78 -4.40 4.15
N PRO A 192 14.74 -5.64 4.68
CA PRO A 192 13.50 -6.22 5.22
C PRO A 192 12.95 -5.42 6.39
N TYR A 193 13.81 -4.93 7.28
CA TYR A 193 13.40 -4.09 8.40
C TYR A 193 12.91 -2.72 7.94
N LEU A 194 13.55 -2.11 6.94
CA LEU A 194 13.10 -0.86 6.33
C LEU A 194 11.70 -1.03 5.72
N ALA A 195 11.47 -2.09 4.97
CA ALA A 195 10.17 -2.38 4.37
C ALA A 195 9.06 -2.56 5.42
N GLU A 196 9.33 -3.33 6.48
CA GLU A 196 8.39 -3.56 7.58
C GLU A 196 8.09 -2.25 8.33
N LEU A 197 9.13 -1.46 8.64
CA LEU A 197 8.96 -0.20 9.35
C LEU A 197 8.14 0.81 8.53
N VAL A 198 8.48 0.98 7.26
CA VAL A 198 7.78 1.92 6.37
C VAL A 198 6.33 1.49 6.18
N SER A 199 6.05 0.21 5.88
CA SER A 199 4.68 -0.28 5.68
C SER A 199 3.83 -0.14 6.95
N THR A 200 4.41 -0.37 8.12
CA THR A 200 3.72 -0.22 9.42
C THR A 200 3.45 1.26 9.73
N VAL A 201 4.40 2.14 9.47
CA VAL A 201 4.30 3.57 9.77
C VAL A 201 3.38 4.28 8.79
N CYS A 202 3.61 4.14 7.48
CA CYS A 202 2.89 4.90 6.44
C CYS A 202 1.54 4.27 6.07
N ARG A 203 1.34 2.98 6.34
CA ARG A 203 0.09 2.23 6.10
C ARG A 203 -0.48 2.41 4.69
N ASP A 204 -1.51 3.25 4.58
CA ASP A 204 -2.34 3.36 3.37
C ASP A 204 -1.76 4.32 2.32
N ASP A 205 -0.82 5.19 2.70
CA ASP A 205 -0.18 6.13 1.78
C ASP A 205 1.06 5.51 1.11
N ILE A 206 0.85 4.91 -0.06
CA ILE A 206 1.91 4.22 -0.83
C ILE A 206 2.97 5.19 -1.36
N GLU A 207 2.59 6.40 -1.74
CA GLU A 207 3.58 7.40 -2.18
C GLU A 207 4.45 7.88 -1.02
N LEU A 208 3.87 8.02 0.18
CA LEU A 208 4.65 8.29 1.40
C LEU A 208 5.57 7.11 1.74
N CYS A 209 5.11 5.86 1.56
CA CYS A 209 5.98 4.69 1.67
C CYS A 209 7.19 4.80 0.75
N ALA A 210 6.97 5.14 -0.51
CA ALA A 210 8.04 5.31 -1.50
C ALA A 210 9.03 6.40 -1.08
N ALA A 211 8.53 7.56 -0.64
CA ALA A 211 9.35 8.66 -0.15
C ALA A 211 10.20 8.25 1.06
N CYS A 212 9.62 7.54 2.04
CA CYS A 212 10.34 7.04 3.22
C CYS A 212 11.42 6.01 2.86
N ILE A 213 11.14 5.07 1.95
CA ILE A 213 12.12 4.07 1.49
C ILE A 213 13.32 4.75 0.81
N GLN A 214 13.08 5.79 0.02
CA GLN A 214 14.16 6.55 -0.61
C GLN A 214 15.08 7.25 0.41
N LYS A 215 14.65 7.51 1.64
CA LYS A 215 15.51 8.04 2.71
C LYS A 215 16.36 6.95 3.38
N GLY A 216 16.00 5.68 3.24
CA GLY A 216 16.80 4.53 3.66
C GLY A 216 17.31 4.59 5.10
N VAL A 217 18.65 4.55 5.28
CA VAL A 217 19.31 4.62 6.59
C VAL A 217 18.90 5.86 7.39
N ARG A 218 18.63 6.99 6.74
CA ARG A 218 18.19 8.19 7.44
C ARG A 218 16.82 7.99 8.09
N PHE A 219 15.89 7.34 7.39
CA PHE A 219 14.59 7.00 7.96
C PHE A 219 14.72 5.98 9.10
N LEU A 220 15.58 4.97 8.97
CA LEU A 220 15.83 4.00 10.02
C LEU A 220 16.41 4.62 11.31
N LYS A 221 17.28 5.64 11.19
CA LYS A 221 17.89 6.32 12.32
C LYS A 221 16.96 7.29 13.03
N ASP A 222 16.13 8.01 12.27
CA ASP A 222 15.23 9.02 12.83
C ASP A 222 13.93 9.10 11.99
N PRO A 223 13.01 8.16 12.20
CA PRO A 223 11.74 8.14 11.46
C PRO A 223 10.92 9.42 11.67
N LYS A 224 10.90 9.94 12.92
CA LYS A 224 10.08 11.10 13.28
C LYS A 224 10.48 12.38 12.53
N ASN A 225 11.76 12.72 12.58
CA ASN A 225 12.23 13.95 11.93
C ASN A 225 12.28 13.77 10.40
N THR A 226 12.55 12.58 9.91
CA THR A 226 12.49 12.28 8.47
C THR A 226 11.08 12.44 7.93
N LEU A 227 10.05 11.91 8.60
CA LEU A 227 8.64 12.14 8.23
C LEU A 227 8.28 13.63 8.24
N LYS A 228 8.61 14.34 9.31
CA LYS A 228 8.36 15.79 9.39
C LYS A 228 8.99 16.53 8.22
N GLN A 229 10.20 16.17 7.82
CA GLN A 229 10.86 16.78 6.68
C GLN A 229 10.11 16.45 5.39
N ILE A 230 9.78 15.19 5.11
CA ILE A 230 9.03 14.80 3.90
C ILE A 230 7.75 15.63 3.81
N ILE A 231 6.93 15.63 4.87
CA ILE A 231 5.66 16.38 4.93
C ILE A 231 5.84 17.87 4.66
N SER A 232 6.94 18.46 5.13
CA SER A 232 7.18 19.91 5.00
C SER A 232 7.80 20.33 3.67
N THR A 233 8.52 19.44 2.98
CA THR A 233 9.36 19.81 1.82
C THR A 233 9.03 19.05 0.53
N GLU A 234 8.34 17.93 0.60
CA GLU A 234 8.07 17.10 -0.57
C GLU A 234 6.58 17.10 -0.93
N TYR A 235 6.30 16.77 -2.19
CA TYR A 235 4.97 16.73 -2.75
C TYR A 235 4.67 15.34 -3.31
N ARG A 236 3.43 14.98 -3.32
CA ARG A 236 2.88 13.80 -3.99
C ARG A 236 2.93 13.99 -5.51
N SER A 237 2.64 12.92 -6.24
CA SER A 237 2.58 12.95 -7.71
C SER A 237 1.47 13.83 -8.28
N ASP A 238 0.42 14.10 -7.50
CA ASP A 238 -0.68 15.01 -7.82
C ASP A 238 -0.37 16.49 -7.53
N GLY A 239 0.79 16.78 -6.93
CA GLY A 239 1.21 18.13 -6.55
C GLY A 239 0.77 18.55 -5.13
N GLU A 240 -0.02 17.74 -4.45
CA GLU A 240 -0.43 17.97 -3.07
C GLU A 240 0.69 17.63 -2.08
N ARG A 241 0.61 18.17 -0.88
CA ARG A 241 1.56 17.84 0.19
C ARG A 241 1.19 16.52 0.86
N TYR A 242 2.22 15.78 1.29
CA TYR A 242 1.99 14.64 2.17
C TYR A 242 1.34 15.09 3.49
N SER A 243 0.42 14.27 3.99
CA SER A 243 -0.18 14.44 5.32
C SER A 243 0.10 13.21 6.18
N TYR A 244 0.35 13.41 7.47
CA TYR A 244 0.56 12.31 8.40
C TYR A 244 0.01 12.66 9.79
N LEU A 245 -1.07 12.01 10.19
CA LEU A 245 -1.83 12.33 11.42
C LEU A 245 -1.37 11.52 12.66
N ARG A 246 -0.42 10.59 12.52
CA ARG A 246 -0.09 9.60 13.55
C ARG A 246 1.31 9.78 14.18
N LEU A 247 1.81 11.00 14.21
CA LEU A 247 3.13 11.28 14.80
C LEU A 247 3.23 10.91 16.30
N ASP A 248 2.11 10.93 17.03
CA ASP A 248 2.07 10.58 18.44
C ASP A 248 2.12 9.06 18.65
N ASP A 249 1.62 8.27 17.70
CA ASP A 249 1.64 6.80 17.73
C ASP A 249 2.99 6.21 17.26
N LEU A 250 3.88 7.03 16.70
CA LEU A 250 5.07 6.56 15.99
C LEU A 250 5.96 5.67 16.85
N ARG A 251 6.10 5.97 18.15
CA ARG A 251 6.88 5.15 19.08
C ARG A 251 6.32 3.72 19.18
N SER A 252 5.01 3.60 19.27
CA SER A 252 4.33 2.29 19.34
C SER A 252 4.50 1.50 18.04
N LEU A 253 4.40 2.19 16.88
CA LEU A 253 4.59 1.56 15.57
C LEU A 253 6.02 1.07 15.35
N ILE A 254 7.02 1.85 15.80
CA ILE A 254 8.43 1.44 15.76
C ILE A 254 8.63 0.21 16.66
N TRP A 255 8.12 0.23 17.90
CA TRP A 255 8.21 -0.91 18.80
C TRP A 255 7.57 -2.17 18.20
N GLU A 256 6.37 -2.06 17.64
CA GLU A 256 5.69 -3.18 16.96
C GLU A 256 6.55 -3.77 15.84
N THR A 257 7.14 -2.90 15.03
CA THR A 257 8.03 -3.33 13.93
C THR A 257 9.28 -4.02 14.46
N GLN A 258 9.91 -3.47 15.51
CA GLN A 258 11.08 -4.08 16.13
C GLN A 258 10.74 -5.44 16.75
N LEU A 259 9.58 -5.56 17.39
CA LEU A 259 9.12 -6.83 17.94
C LEU A 259 8.98 -7.89 16.84
N LYS A 260 8.41 -7.54 15.70
CA LYS A 260 8.26 -8.46 14.55
C LYS A 260 9.59 -8.83 13.90
N ALA A 261 10.48 -7.87 13.69
CA ALA A 261 11.71 -8.07 12.92
C ALA A 261 12.88 -8.56 13.76
N VAL A 262 13.04 -8.07 14.99
CA VAL A 262 14.23 -8.29 15.82
C VAL A 262 14.04 -9.46 16.79
N PHE A 263 12.86 -9.61 17.39
CA PHE A 263 12.62 -10.66 18.38
C PHE A 263 12.87 -12.09 17.86
N PRO A 264 12.47 -12.46 16.64
CA PRO A 264 12.82 -13.77 16.07
C PRO A 264 14.34 -13.99 15.93
N VAL A 265 15.10 -12.92 15.67
CA VAL A 265 16.56 -12.99 15.59
C VAL A 265 17.16 -13.26 16.96
N ILE A 266 16.62 -12.61 18.00
CA ILE A 266 17.04 -12.85 19.39
C ILE A 266 16.82 -14.31 19.77
N GLU A 267 15.68 -14.89 19.43
CA GLU A 267 15.39 -16.30 19.74
C GLU A 267 16.26 -17.27 18.94
N ARG A 268 16.55 -16.94 17.66
CA ARG A 268 17.52 -17.74 16.88
C ARG A 268 18.92 -17.69 17.49
N TYR A 269 19.36 -16.52 17.95
CA TYR A 269 20.64 -16.37 18.64
C TYR A 269 20.68 -17.16 19.95
N ARG A 270 19.61 -17.11 20.77
CA ARG A 270 19.46 -17.91 21.98
C ARG A 270 19.61 -19.40 21.67
N SER A 271 18.89 -19.90 20.67
CA SER A 271 18.97 -21.31 20.25
C SER A 271 20.36 -21.69 19.74
N TYR A 272 21.01 -20.82 18.96
CA TYR A 272 22.39 -21.02 18.53
C TYR A 272 23.35 -21.14 19.72
N PHE A 273 23.25 -20.23 20.69
CA PHE A 273 24.11 -20.22 21.89
C PHE A 273 23.90 -21.47 22.74
N ILE A 274 22.65 -21.88 22.96
CA ILE A 274 22.32 -23.12 23.67
C ILE A 274 22.96 -24.33 22.99
N LYS A 275 22.83 -24.46 21.68
CA LYS A 275 23.44 -25.58 20.93
C LYS A 275 24.95 -25.59 21.04
N LYS A 276 25.58 -24.43 20.91
CA LYS A 276 27.05 -24.28 20.98
C LYS A 276 27.61 -24.67 22.34
N TYR A 277 26.89 -24.34 23.41
CA TYR A 277 27.38 -24.56 24.80
C TYR A 277 26.54 -25.62 25.54
N SER A 278 25.84 -26.49 24.82
CA SER A 278 24.91 -27.48 25.40
C SER A 278 25.52 -28.36 26.48
N SER A 279 26.78 -28.81 26.36
CA SER A 279 27.47 -29.62 27.35
C SER A 279 27.73 -28.92 28.68
N TYR A 280 27.98 -27.61 28.66
CA TYR A 280 28.12 -26.79 29.86
C TYR A 280 26.77 -26.55 30.54
N ILE A 281 25.75 -26.20 29.74
CA ILE A 281 24.39 -25.93 30.22
C ILE A 281 23.82 -27.20 30.88
N GLN A 282 23.98 -28.37 30.25
CA GLN A 282 23.49 -29.62 30.77
C GLN A 282 24.10 -30.00 32.13
N LYS A 283 25.39 -29.65 32.37
CA LYS A 283 26.05 -29.84 33.65
C LYS A 283 25.56 -28.88 34.74
N ALA A 284 25.03 -27.72 34.36
CA ALA A 284 24.50 -26.72 35.27
C ALA A 284 23.02 -26.98 35.66
N LEU A 285 22.32 -27.85 34.93
CA LEU A 285 20.93 -28.20 35.22
C LEU A 285 20.82 -29.20 36.42
N PRO A 286 19.71 -29.16 37.21
CA PRO A 286 18.58 -28.24 37.08
C PRO A 286 18.87 -26.81 37.56
N LEU A 287 18.22 -25.82 36.96
CA LEU A 287 18.30 -24.42 37.38
C LEU A 287 16.91 -23.97 37.86
N SER A 288 16.86 -23.25 38.97
CA SER A 288 15.58 -22.68 39.43
C SER A 288 15.36 -21.33 38.79
N ASN A 289 14.19 -21.13 38.17
CA ASN A 289 13.78 -19.83 37.69
C ASN A 289 13.32 -18.90 38.82
N PRO A 290 13.17 -17.57 38.60
CA PRO A 290 12.72 -16.64 39.64
C PRO A 290 11.35 -16.99 40.25
N ASN A 291 10.52 -17.79 39.54
CA ASN A 291 9.19 -18.22 40.00
C ASN A 291 9.23 -19.54 40.78
N GLY A 292 10.43 -20.10 41.08
CA GLY A 292 10.62 -21.33 41.86
C GLY A 292 10.36 -22.61 41.08
N GLN A 293 10.25 -22.57 39.74
CA GLN A 293 10.16 -23.76 38.92
C GLN A 293 11.56 -24.20 38.46
N ASP A 294 11.79 -25.52 38.47
CA ASP A 294 13.06 -26.07 37.98
C ASP A 294 13.06 -26.19 36.45
N ILE A 295 14.08 -25.63 35.83
CA ILE A 295 14.41 -25.82 34.43
C ILE A 295 15.29 -27.06 34.33
N ILE A 296 14.84 -28.06 33.62
CA ILE A 296 15.48 -29.35 33.45
C ILE A 296 16.00 -29.59 32.02
N SER A 297 15.56 -28.77 31.07
CA SER A 297 15.98 -28.86 29.65
C SER A 297 16.78 -27.63 29.24
N PRO A 298 17.90 -27.81 28.49
CA PRO A 298 18.67 -26.67 27.95
C PRO A 298 17.85 -25.73 27.11
N GLU A 299 16.87 -26.22 26.37
CA GLU A 299 16.00 -25.43 25.47
C GLU A 299 15.14 -24.42 26.23
N ASP A 300 14.83 -24.71 27.51
CA ASP A 300 14.02 -23.83 28.37
C ASP A 300 14.84 -22.73 29.05
N VAL A 301 16.17 -22.74 28.87
CA VAL A 301 17.06 -21.74 29.49
C VAL A 301 16.91 -20.40 28.77
N GLU A 302 16.37 -19.41 29.47
CA GLU A 302 16.21 -18.06 28.93
C GLU A 302 17.56 -17.35 28.73
N ILE A 303 17.59 -16.36 27.81
CA ILE A 303 18.82 -15.62 27.50
C ILE A 303 19.43 -14.91 28.73
N GLY A 304 18.60 -14.44 29.67
CA GLY A 304 19.08 -13.87 30.95
C GLY A 304 19.83 -14.86 31.83
N MET A 305 19.38 -16.13 31.84
CA MET A 305 20.06 -17.22 32.57
C MET A 305 21.35 -17.62 31.86
N LEU A 306 21.42 -17.57 30.52
CA LEU A 306 22.68 -17.82 29.81
C LEU A 306 23.76 -16.79 30.21
N VAL A 307 23.38 -15.50 30.28
CA VAL A 307 24.28 -14.45 30.78
C VAL A 307 24.75 -14.74 32.20
N TYR A 308 23.86 -15.16 33.09
CA TYR A 308 24.18 -15.55 34.46
C TYR A 308 25.15 -16.74 34.51
N LEU A 309 24.93 -17.80 33.71
CA LEU A 309 25.81 -18.98 33.67
C LEU A 309 27.21 -18.65 33.17
N VAL A 310 27.34 -17.74 32.19
CA VAL A 310 28.64 -17.26 31.72
C VAL A 310 29.32 -16.41 32.82
N GLY A 311 28.60 -15.48 33.44
CA GLY A 311 29.12 -14.59 34.48
C GLY A 311 29.61 -15.33 35.71
N ASN A 312 29.00 -16.46 36.06
CA ASN A 312 29.41 -17.32 37.20
C ASN A 312 30.44 -18.39 36.83
N GLY A 313 30.93 -18.42 35.59
CA GLY A 313 31.93 -19.38 35.15
C GLY A 313 31.42 -20.81 34.91
N ASN A 314 30.09 -21.03 34.90
CA ASN A 314 29.49 -22.31 34.54
C ASN A 314 29.65 -22.63 33.03
N ILE A 315 29.71 -21.58 32.19
CA ILE A 315 30.02 -21.69 30.78
C ILE A 315 31.33 -20.98 30.48
N THR A 316 32.33 -21.70 29.97
CA THR A 316 33.56 -21.12 29.46
C THR A 316 33.39 -20.82 27.97
N LEU A 317 33.45 -19.53 27.61
CA LEU A 317 33.30 -19.08 26.22
C LEU A 317 34.53 -19.43 25.38
N ALA A 318 34.29 -19.76 24.11
CA ALA A 318 35.38 -20.00 23.15
C ALA A 318 36.07 -18.70 22.74
N ASP A 319 35.32 -17.58 22.72
CA ASP A 319 35.79 -16.23 22.43
C ASP A 319 35.20 -15.24 23.45
N SER A 320 36.04 -14.40 24.02
CA SER A 320 35.62 -13.39 25.01
C SER A 320 34.68 -12.33 24.43
N SER A 321 34.69 -12.13 23.09
CA SER A 321 33.79 -11.22 22.40
C SER A 321 32.30 -11.68 22.40
N GLU A 322 32.05 -12.94 22.70
CA GLU A 322 30.70 -13.50 22.76
C GLU A 322 29.92 -13.04 24.00
N TYR A 323 30.59 -12.69 25.08
CA TYR A 323 29.89 -12.22 26.29
C TYR A 323 29.21 -10.87 26.11
N PRO A 324 29.87 -9.82 25.60
CA PRO A 324 29.20 -8.56 25.26
C PRO A 324 28.11 -8.72 24.20
N GLU A 325 28.27 -9.67 23.29
CA GLU A 325 27.22 -9.98 22.30
C GLU A 325 26.00 -10.58 23.01
N LEU A 326 26.16 -11.59 23.83
CA LEU A 326 25.09 -12.23 24.60
C LEU A 326 24.33 -11.21 25.47
N GLU A 327 25.07 -10.32 26.16
CA GLU A 327 24.46 -9.25 26.96
C GLU A 327 23.61 -8.31 26.09
N ARG A 328 24.08 -7.91 24.91
CA ARG A 328 23.32 -7.08 23.97
C ARG A 328 22.01 -7.74 23.56
N PHE A 329 22.00 -9.03 23.25
CA PHE A 329 20.80 -9.76 22.91
C PHE A 329 19.82 -9.88 24.08
N ARG A 330 20.33 -10.11 25.31
CA ARG A 330 19.52 -10.06 26.54
C ARG A 330 18.86 -8.69 26.72
N ASP A 331 19.63 -7.62 26.61
CA ASP A 331 19.14 -6.26 26.82
C ASP A 331 18.11 -5.86 25.77
N ALA A 332 18.31 -6.26 24.52
CA ALA A 332 17.34 -6.05 23.45
C ALA A 332 16.02 -6.79 23.74
N ARG A 333 16.09 -8.07 24.16
CA ARG A 333 14.90 -8.85 24.54
C ARG A 333 14.14 -8.17 25.68
N ASN A 334 14.86 -7.72 26.71
CA ASN A 334 14.25 -7.07 27.87
C ASN A 334 13.60 -5.74 27.50
N ASN A 335 14.28 -4.90 26.71
CA ASN A 335 13.70 -3.64 26.23
C ASN A 335 12.40 -3.88 25.46
N LEU A 336 12.39 -4.79 24.51
CA LEU A 336 11.18 -5.09 23.72
C LEU A 336 10.05 -5.67 24.60
N ALA A 337 10.37 -6.50 25.57
CA ALA A 337 9.37 -7.06 26.51
C ALA A 337 8.76 -5.99 27.44
N HIS A 338 9.47 -4.88 27.68
CA HIS A 338 9.02 -3.76 28.50
C HIS A 338 8.51 -2.56 27.67
N LEU A 339 8.09 -2.78 26.42
CA LEU A 339 7.55 -1.76 25.52
C LEU A 339 8.54 -0.62 25.20
N ASN A 340 9.84 -0.88 25.35
CA ASN A 340 10.88 0.06 24.96
C ASN A 340 11.36 -0.21 23.54
N ILE A 341 11.61 0.85 22.79
CA ILE A 341 12.26 0.76 21.49
C ILE A 341 13.77 0.60 21.66
N LEU A 342 14.37 -0.14 20.72
CA LEU A 342 15.82 -0.25 20.61
C LEU A 342 16.37 0.94 19.84
N GLU A 343 17.57 1.37 20.23
CA GLU A 343 18.31 2.36 19.46
C GLU A 343 18.70 1.80 18.08
N PRO A 344 18.77 2.64 17.03
CA PRO A 344 19.05 2.19 15.66
C PRO A 344 20.32 1.34 15.52
N GLU A 345 21.39 1.70 16.24
CA GLU A 345 22.65 0.96 16.24
C GLU A 345 22.49 -0.45 16.83
N GLY A 346 21.67 -0.60 17.87
CA GLY A 346 21.35 -1.89 18.47
C GLY A 346 20.58 -2.79 17.49
N VAL A 347 19.60 -2.24 16.81
CA VAL A 347 18.84 -2.95 15.76
C VAL A 347 19.78 -3.39 14.63
N GLU A 348 20.62 -2.47 14.12
CA GLU A 348 21.57 -2.77 13.05
C GLU A 348 22.51 -3.93 13.43
N LEU A 349 23.07 -3.93 14.62
CA LEU A 349 23.99 -4.98 15.10
C LEU A 349 23.28 -6.35 15.18
N ILE A 350 22.04 -6.40 15.68
CA ILE A 350 21.28 -7.64 15.80
C ILE A 350 20.91 -8.18 14.42
N LEU A 351 20.42 -7.33 13.52
CA LEU A 351 20.04 -7.75 12.16
C LEU A 351 21.26 -8.18 11.33
N LYS A 352 22.39 -7.50 11.48
CA LYS A 352 23.65 -7.94 10.86
C LYS A 352 24.07 -9.33 11.33
N ARG A 353 23.92 -9.63 12.63
CA ARG A 353 24.25 -10.96 13.20
C ARG A 353 23.34 -12.05 12.64
N ALA A 354 22.10 -11.72 12.25
CA ALA A 354 21.18 -12.67 11.66
C ALA A 354 21.68 -13.34 10.37
N GLU A 355 22.60 -12.69 9.64
CA GLU A 355 23.17 -13.24 8.40
C GLU A 355 24.14 -14.40 8.65
N THR A 356 24.63 -14.54 9.88
CA THR A 356 25.63 -15.57 10.27
C THR A 356 25.08 -16.60 11.26
N LEU A 357 23.81 -16.48 11.66
CA LEU A 357 23.06 -17.45 12.47
C LEU A 357 22.34 -18.45 11.57
#